data_bd823f8109e6a764e2376e740c14c6c9
#
_entry.id   bd823f8109e6a764e2376e740c14c6c9
#
_cell.length_a   1.000
_cell.length_b   1.000
_cell.length_c   1.000
_cell.angle_alpha   90.00
_cell.angle_beta   90.00
_cell.angle_gamma   90.00
#
_symmetry.space_group_name_H-M   'P 1'
#
loop_
_entity.id
_entity.type
_entity.pdbx_description
1 polymer ?
#
loop_
_entity_poly.entity_id
_entity_poly.type
_entity_poly.pdbx_seq_one_letter_code
_entity_poly.pdbx_strand_id
1 'polypeptide(L)'
;MTILIFDENLLWSSRLKSGVEGTGNTAVVIDRMPQEPIAADIAIVNLASRAMPAETLIPFLKTQNIKVVAHAGHKEKPLLLVGQDSGADLVVTNSELTNKLAEILARLD
;
A
#
# COMPACT_ATOMS: atom_id res chain seq x y z
N MET A 1 9.58 1.49 11.57
CA MET A 1 8.20 0.95 11.36
C MET A 1 8.24 -0.31 10.52
N THR A 2 7.21 -1.13 10.65
CA THR A 2 6.99 -2.27 9.75
C THR A 2 5.96 -1.88 8.70
N ILE A 3 6.32 -2.04 7.43
CA ILE A 3 5.52 -1.62 6.29
C ILE A 3 5.24 -2.82 5.41
N LEU A 4 3.96 -3.11 5.20
CA LEU A 4 3.51 -4.18 4.32
C LEU A 4 3.34 -3.64 2.91
N ILE A 5 3.77 -4.42 1.92
CA ILE A 5 3.62 -4.06 0.51
C ILE A 5 2.74 -5.13 -0.13
N PHE A 6 1.49 -4.78 -0.42
CA PHE A 6 0.52 -5.68 -1.05
C PHE A 6 0.57 -5.52 -2.56
N ASP A 7 1.29 -6.40 -3.22
CA ASP A 7 1.46 -6.38 -4.66
C ASP A 7 1.94 -7.74 -5.16
N GLU A 8 1.31 -8.28 -6.20
CA GLU A 8 1.75 -9.52 -6.84
C GLU A 8 2.77 -9.28 -7.96
N ASN A 9 3.01 -8.04 -8.35
CA ASN A 9 4.02 -7.71 -9.35
C ASN A 9 5.40 -7.69 -8.68
N LEU A 10 6.19 -8.75 -8.90
CA LEU A 10 7.47 -8.94 -8.22
C LEU A 10 8.49 -7.85 -8.52
N LEU A 11 8.52 -7.35 -9.75
CA LEU A 11 9.48 -6.30 -10.12
C LEU A 11 9.17 -5.00 -9.38
N TRP A 12 7.90 -4.60 -9.36
CA TRP A 12 7.46 -3.39 -8.71
C TRP A 12 7.59 -3.50 -7.18
N SER A 13 7.17 -4.63 -6.60
CA SER A 13 7.25 -4.83 -5.15
C SER A 13 8.68 -4.88 -4.65
N SER A 14 9.62 -5.43 -5.44
CA SER A 14 11.04 -5.43 -5.10
C SER A 14 11.61 -4.01 -5.04
N ARG A 15 11.22 -3.15 -5.98
CA ARG A 15 11.63 -1.75 -5.97
C ARG A 15 11.08 -1.00 -4.77
N LEU A 16 9.81 -1.21 -4.47
CA LEU A 16 9.19 -0.59 -3.29
C LEU A 16 9.86 -1.07 -2.01
N LYS A 17 10.13 -2.35 -1.91
CA LYS A 17 10.81 -2.92 -0.74
C LYS A 17 12.15 -2.24 -0.53
N SER A 18 12.97 -2.13 -1.57
CA SER A 18 14.26 -1.45 -1.49
C SER A 18 14.10 0.01 -1.06
N GLY A 19 13.11 0.71 -1.63
CA GLY A 19 12.82 2.10 -1.27
C GLY A 19 12.43 2.26 0.19
N VAL A 20 11.56 1.39 0.69
CA VAL A 20 11.12 1.40 2.09
C VAL A 20 12.30 1.12 3.02
N GLU A 21 13.09 0.10 2.71
CA GLU A 21 14.28 -0.23 3.51
C GLU A 21 15.29 0.91 3.51
N GLY A 22 15.41 1.62 2.38
CA GLY A 22 16.27 2.80 2.27
C GLY A 22 15.85 3.95 3.18
N THR A 23 14.60 3.98 3.65
CA THR A 23 14.14 4.97 4.62
C THR A 23 14.34 4.53 6.08
N GLY A 24 14.98 3.37 6.31
CA GLY A 24 15.23 2.85 7.65
C GLY A 24 14.09 2.03 8.23
N ASN A 25 13.13 1.61 7.41
CA ASN A 25 11.97 0.83 7.85
C ASN A 25 12.08 -0.63 7.39
N THR A 26 11.34 -1.51 8.06
CA THR A 26 11.22 -2.91 7.67
C THR A 26 10.11 -3.06 6.63
N ALA A 27 10.38 -3.76 5.55
CA ALA A 27 9.40 -4.00 4.49
C ALA A 27 9.11 -5.48 4.34
N VAL A 28 7.82 -5.82 4.22
CA VAL A 28 7.36 -7.19 3.98
C VAL A 28 6.43 -7.18 2.77
N VAL A 29 6.76 -7.97 1.75
CA VAL A 29 5.92 -8.08 0.54
C VAL A 29 4.91 -9.20 0.73
N ILE A 30 3.64 -8.92 0.43
CA ILE A 30 2.54 -9.87 0.52
C ILE A 30 1.83 -9.91 -0.84
N ASP A 31 1.75 -11.08 -1.43
CA ASP A 31 1.23 -11.26 -2.79
C ASP A 31 -0.15 -11.94 -2.84
N ARG A 32 -0.81 -12.09 -1.70
CA ARG A 32 -2.14 -12.72 -1.61
C ARG A 32 -2.93 -12.11 -0.46
N MET A 33 -4.26 -12.30 -0.50
CA MET A 33 -5.13 -11.83 0.57
C MET A 33 -4.75 -12.47 1.89
N PRO A 34 -4.57 -11.67 2.95
CA PRO A 34 -4.32 -12.21 4.29
C PRO A 34 -5.56 -12.93 4.81
N GLN A 35 -5.35 -14.07 5.47
CA GLN A 35 -6.43 -14.88 6.05
C GLN A 35 -6.42 -14.84 7.58
N GLU A 36 -5.44 -14.18 8.17
CA GLU A 36 -5.27 -14.06 9.61
C GLU A 36 -4.98 -12.60 9.98
N PRO A 37 -5.20 -12.22 11.23
CA PRO A 37 -4.84 -10.88 11.70
C PRO A 37 -3.36 -10.59 11.46
N ILE A 38 -3.06 -9.36 11.08
CA ILE A 38 -1.71 -8.90 10.77
C ILE A 38 -1.38 -7.71 11.66
N ALA A 39 -0.13 -7.63 12.13
CA ALA A 39 0.37 -6.48 12.87
C ALA A 39 1.41 -5.75 12.02
N ALA A 40 1.17 -4.45 11.78
CA ALA A 40 2.10 -3.59 11.07
C ALA A 40 1.69 -2.14 11.30
N ASP A 41 2.55 -1.20 10.89
CA ASP A 41 2.29 0.22 11.04
C ASP A 41 1.59 0.80 9.81
N ILE A 42 2.07 0.45 8.63
CA ILE A 42 1.57 0.99 7.35
C ILE A 42 1.46 -0.16 6.35
N ALA A 43 0.45 -0.06 5.47
CA ALA A 43 0.32 -0.93 4.31
C ALA A 43 0.29 -0.09 3.04
N ILE A 44 1.02 -0.53 2.03
CA ILE A 44 1.01 0.04 0.69
C ILE A 44 0.20 -0.92 -0.19
N VAL A 45 -0.89 -0.43 -0.77
CA VAL A 45 -1.85 -1.25 -1.52
C VAL A 45 -1.89 -0.82 -2.98
N ASN A 46 -1.59 -1.74 -3.88
CA ASN A 46 -1.74 -1.52 -5.32
C ASN A 46 -3.21 -1.70 -5.70
N LEU A 47 -3.86 -0.62 -6.10
CA LEU A 47 -5.27 -0.63 -6.47
C LEU A 47 -5.56 -1.40 -7.76
N ALA A 48 -4.55 -1.65 -8.58
CA ALA A 48 -4.68 -2.44 -9.80
C ALA A 48 -4.54 -3.96 -9.56
N SER A 49 -4.28 -4.37 -8.33
CA SER A 49 -4.13 -5.79 -8.00
C SER A 49 -5.45 -6.55 -8.23
N ARG A 50 -5.36 -7.69 -8.90
CA ARG A 50 -6.50 -8.58 -9.13
C ARG A 50 -6.61 -9.63 -8.03
N ALA A 51 -5.46 -10.07 -7.51
CA ALA A 51 -5.41 -11.08 -6.46
C ALA A 51 -5.90 -10.55 -5.12
N MET A 52 -5.79 -9.23 -4.92
CA MET A 52 -6.12 -8.57 -3.66
C MET A 52 -7.02 -7.36 -3.90
N PRO A 53 -8.33 -7.57 -4.11
CA PRO A 53 -9.25 -6.46 -4.37
C PRO A 53 -9.22 -5.43 -3.23
N ALA A 54 -9.02 -4.16 -3.60
CA ALA A 54 -8.85 -3.07 -2.64
C ALA A 54 -10.09 -2.89 -1.75
N GLU A 55 -11.29 -3.05 -2.32
CA GLU A 55 -12.54 -2.91 -1.57
C GLU A 55 -12.72 -3.96 -0.48
N THR A 56 -11.97 -5.06 -0.54
CA THR A 56 -11.94 -6.10 0.50
C THR A 56 -10.72 -5.92 1.40
N LEU A 57 -9.56 -5.68 0.81
CA LEU A 57 -8.29 -5.59 1.53
C LEU A 57 -8.21 -4.37 2.45
N ILE A 58 -8.57 -3.19 1.93
CA ILE A 58 -8.41 -1.94 2.70
C ILE A 58 -9.27 -1.94 3.97
N PRO A 59 -10.57 -2.27 3.92
CA PRO A 59 -11.36 -2.35 5.15
C PRO A 59 -10.80 -3.35 6.16
N PHE A 60 -10.31 -4.50 5.69
CA PHE A 60 -9.67 -5.48 6.58
C PHE A 60 -8.47 -4.87 7.31
N LEU A 61 -7.57 -4.20 6.58
CA LEU A 61 -6.39 -3.57 7.15
C LEU A 61 -6.77 -2.49 8.17
N LYS A 62 -7.83 -1.73 7.89
CA LYS A 62 -8.30 -0.70 8.82
C LYS A 62 -8.80 -1.31 10.12
N THR A 63 -9.42 -2.50 10.09
CA THR A 63 -9.82 -3.19 11.33
C THR A 63 -8.63 -3.63 12.17
N GLN A 64 -7.44 -3.74 11.57
CA GLN A 64 -6.20 -4.10 12.26
C GLN A 64 -5.42 -2.88 12.75
N ASN A 65 -5.99 -1.69 12.65
CA ASN A 65 -5.35 -0.41 13.00
C ASN A 65 -4.07 -0.13 12.19
N ILE A 66 -4.06 -0.58 10.94
CA ILE A 66 -2.95 -0.33 10.02
C ILE A 66 -3.31 0.88 9.16
N LYS A 67 -2.41 1.83 9.03
CA LYS A 67 -2.61 2.96 8.13
C LYS A 67 -2.35 2.52 6.70
N VAL A 68 -3.17 2.98 5.76
CA VAL A 68 -3.15 2.50 4.38
C VAL A 68 -2.84 3.64 3.42
N VAL A 69 -1.81 3.46 2.59
CA VAL A 69 -1.61 4.25 1.39
C VAL A 69 -1.90 3.38 0.18
N ALA A 70 -2.85 3.82 -0.64
CA ALA A 70 -3.23 3.11 -1.86
C ALA A 70 -2.71 3.86 -3.07
N HIS A 71 -2.36 3.13 -4.14
CA HIS A 71 -1.80 3.77 -5.32
C HIS A 71 -2.27 3.12 -6.62
N ALA A 72 -2.26 3.91 -7.69
CA ALA A 72 -2.55 3.49 -9.05
C ALA A 72 -1.92 4.46 -10.03
N GLY A 73 -1.99 4.18 -11.33
CA GLY A 73 -1.52 5.10 -12.36
C GLY A 73 -2.34 6.38 -12.36
N HIS A 74 -1.72 7.51 -12.73
CA HIS A 74 -2.39 8.81 -12.71
C HIS A 74 -3.59 8.90 -13.67
N LYS A 75 -3.64 8.04 -14.68
CA LYS A 75 -4.77 7.96 -15.61
C LYS A 75 -5.86 7.01 -15.16
N GLU A 76 -5.63 6.25 -14.09
CA GLU A 76 -6.56 5.25 -13.58
C GLU A 76 -7.45 5.86 -12.48
N LYS A 77 -8.15 6.94 -12.82
CA LYS A 77 -8.99 7.67 -11.87
C LYS A 77 -10.05 6.81 -11.18
N PRO A 78 -10.72 5.87 -11.87
CA PRO A 78 -11.67 4.99 -11.18
C PRO A 78 -11.02 4.17 -10.06
N LEU A 79 -9.78 3.70 -10.25
CA LEU A 79 -9.07 2.96 -9.22
C LEU A 79 -8.70 3.86 -8.03
N LEU A 80 -8.28 5.08 -8.30
CA LEU A 80 -7.96 6.04 -7.23
C LEU A 80 -9.19 6.32 -6.38
N LEU A 81 -10.39 6.42 -7.01
CA LEU A 81 -11.64 6.58 -6.27
C LEU A 81 -11.97 5.36 -5.43
N VAL A 82 -11.72 4.15 -5.92
CA VAL A 82 -11.90 2.92 -5.13
C VAL A 82 -11.06 2.98 -3.85
N GLY A 83 -9.83 3.45 -3.95
CA GLY A 83 -8.97 3.60 -2.78
C GLY A 83 -9.57 4.54 -1.74
N GLN A 84 -10.07 5.69 -2.18
CA GLN A 84 -10.72 6.66 -1.29
C GLN A 84 -11.99 6.09 -0.67
N ASP A 85 -12.85 5.48 -1.48
CA ASP A 85 -14.13 4.94 -1.03
C ASP A 85 -13.94 3.74 -0.09
N SER A 86 -12.85 3.02 -0.22
CA SER A 86 -12.55 1.86 0.64
C SER A 86 -11.95 2.25 1.99
N GLY A 87 -11.59 3.52 2.18
CA GLY A 87 -11.13 4.03 3.45
C GLY A 87 -9.62 4.15 3.61
N ALA A 88 -8.86 4.21 2.50
CA ALA A 88 -7.42 4.44 2.58
C ALA A 88 -7.13 5.79 3.25
N ASP A 89 -6.09 5.85 4.06
CA ASP A 89 -5.68 7.10 4.72
C ASP A 89 -5.07 8.08 3.72
N LEU A 90 -4.45 7.57 2.67
CA LEU A 90 -3.87 8.37 1.62
C LEU A 90 -3.98 7.62 0.29
N VAL A 91 -4.34 8.33 -0.78
CA VAL A 91 -4.36 7.79 -2.13
C VAL A 91 -3.43 8.62 -2.99
N VAL A 92 -2.48 7.97 -3.64
CA VAL A 92 -1.44 8.63 -4.44
C VAL A 92 -1.30 7.95 -5.80
N THR A 93 -0.63 8.61 -6.72
CA THR A 93 -0.25 7.98 -7.98
C THR A 93 1.00 7.13 -7.80
N ASN A 94 1.25 6.21 -8.74
CA ASN A 94 2.48 5.40 -8.74
C ASN A 94 3.72 6.29 -8.73
N SER A 95 3.68 7.38 -9.49
CA SER A 95 4.79 8.34 -9.58
C SER A 95 5.03 9.04 -8.26
N GLU A 96 3.97 9.51 -7.61
CA GLU A 96 4.09 10.14 -6.29
C GLU A 96 4.65 9.19 -5.25
N LEU A 97 4.16 7.94 -5.26
CA LEU A 97 4.64 6.93 -4.33
C LEU A 97 6.15 6.72 -4.49
N THR A 98 6.62 6.59 -5.73
CA THR A 98 8.03 6.36 -6.01
C THR A 98 8.90 7.57 -5.64
N ASN A 99 8.45 8.77 -6.03
CA ASN A 99 9.27 9.98 -5.91
C ASN A 99 9.23 10.61 -4.52
N LYS A 100 8.17 10.34 -3.75
CA LYS A 100 7.95 10.97 -2.45
C LYS A 100 7.74 9.95 -1.33
N LEU A 101 8.33 8.78 -1.47
CA LEU A 101 8.09 7.66 -0.54
C LEU A 101 8.39 8.05 0.91
N ALA A 102 9.54 8.64 1.18
CA ALA A 102 9.92 9.03 2.54
C ALA A 102 8.94 10.03 3.15
N GLU A 103 8.51 11.02 2.36
CA GLU A 103 7.53 12.02 2.82
C GLU A 103 6.18 11.38 3.10
N ILE A 104 5.75 10.44 2.24
CA ILE A 104 4.47 9.74 2.40
C ILE A 104 4.49 8.92 3.68
N LEU A 105 5.55 8.17 3.93
CA LEU A 105 5.67 7.37 5.14
C LEU A 105 5.72 8.24 6.39
N ALA A 106 6.40 9.37 6.33
CA ALA A 106 6.46 10.31 7.45
C ALA A 106 5.08 10.90 7.78
N ARG A 107 4.25 11.15 6.77
CA ARG A 107 2.88 11.68 6.99
C ARG A 107 1.97 10.69 7.68
N LEU A 108 2.23 9.40 7.52
CA LEU A 108 1.41 8.33 8.10
C LEU A 108 1.96 7.82 9.43
N ASP A 109 3.13 8.28 9.79
CA ASP A 109 3.79 7.87 11.05
C ASP A 109 3.06 8.42 12.29
#